data_bd8dc1e48af9f203a4fd9e04c570d5cd
#
_entry.id   bd8dc1e48af9f203a4fd9e04c570d5cd
#
_cell.length_a   1.000
_cell.length_b   1.000
_cell.length_c   1.000
_cell.angle_alpha   90.00
_cell.angle_beta   90.00
_cell.angle_gamma   90.00
#
_symmetry.space_group_name_H-M   'P 1'
#
loop_
_entity.id
_entity.type
_entity.pdbx_description
1 polymer ?
#
loop_
_entity_poly.entity_id
_entity_poly.type
_entity_poly.pdbx_seq_one_letter_code
_entity_poly.pdbx_strand_id
1 'polypeptide(L)'
;NHQLTQRVGREPKPTAQALVLYEKTQQLLIEMSQWKQHANALSEGLESSLNIVVVSELLHTQWTEYIALLEKQFPSLQVNIITAPQVDALKMLINQSAQLALIFEREHLEHGEQFVEVKREKLVPVVSVDHPLAQLEQIRFEELLKSRQIVVASRDKNIKPELLYSNQYWRTDNHHSAALLISDYLGWGVLPYQMLAENPLLKSKLKIM
;
A
#
# COMPACT_ATOMS: atom_id res chain seq x y z
N ASN A 1 -27.00 37.22 -25.67
CA ASN A 1 -27.36 36.16 -26.64
C ASN A 1 -26.11 35.65 -27.30
N HIS A 2 -25.69 34.42 -26.93
CA HIS A 2 -24.56 33.76 -27.58
C HIS A 2 -25.11 32.84 -28.68
N GLN A 3 -24.67 33.05 -29.91
CA GLN A 3 -25.05 32.21 -31.03
C GLN A 3 -24.22 30.91 -30.97
N LEU A 4 -24.85 29.77 -30.65
CA LEU A 4 -24.20 28.47 -30.49
C LEU A 4 -23.97 27.73 -31.81
N THR A 5 -24.73 28.10 -32.85
CA THR A 5 -24.61 27.50 -34.19
C THR A 5 -24.45 28.58 -35.25
N GLN A 6 -23.66 28.33 -36.25
CA GLN A 6 -23.51 29.15 -37.44
C GLN A 6 -23.82 28.32 -38.69
N ARG A 7 -24.43 28.92 -39.69
CA ARG A 7 -24.65 28.25 -40.98
C ARG A 7 -23.42 28.35 -41.86
N VAL A 8 -22.87 27.21 -42.22
CA VAL A 8 -21.81 27.12 -43.23
C VAL A 8 -22.39 26.31 -44.38
N GLY A 9 -22.86 27.05 -45.41
CA GLY A 9 -23.63 26.46 -46.51
C GLY A 9 -25.05 26.06 -46.08
N ARG A 10 -25.43 24.79 -46.33
CA ARG A 10 -26.74 24.24 -45.93
C ARG A 10 -26.77 23.56 -44.57
N GLU A 11 -25.58 23.36 -43.92
CA GLU A 11 -25.48 22.64 -42.65
C GLU A 11 -25.23 23.59 -41.47
N PRO A 12 -25.91 23.41 -40.32
CA PRO A 12 -25.55 24.10 -39.09
C PRO A 12 -24.30 23.50 -38.48
N LYS A 13 -23.26 24.33 -38.21
CA LYS A 13 -22.07 23.93 -37.51
C LYS A 13 -21.94 24.65 -36.16
N PRO A 14 -21.39 24.01 -35.12
CA PRO A 14 -21.17 24.65 -33.85
C PRO A 14 -20.17 25.79 -33.98
N THR A 15 -20.37 26.87 -33.24
CA THR A 15 -19.39 27.95 -33.10
C THR A 15 -18.25 27.50 -32.18
N ALA A 16 -17.07 28.18 -32.20
CA ALA A 16 -15.98 27.92 -31.25
C ALA A 16 -16.48 28.08 -29.80
N GLN A 17 -17.34 29.05 -29.53
CA GLN A 17 -17.96 29.25 -28.21
C GLN A 17 -18.85 28.06 -27.83
N ALA A 18 -19.60 27.49 -28.78
CA ALA A 18 -20.45 26.32 -28.54
C ALA A 18 -19.60 25.10 -28.16
N LEU A 19 -18.43 24.89 -28.77
CA LEU A 19 -17.54 23.78 -28.44
C LEU A 19 -16.98 23.92 -27.00
N VAL A 20 -16.55 25.12 -26.61
CA VAL A 20 -16.07 25.38 -25.24
C VAL A 20 -17.20 25.16 -24.21
N LEU A 21 -18.41 25.64 -24.50
CA LEU A 21 -19.59 25.43 -23.64
C LEU A 21 -19.97 23.95 -23.58
N TYR A 22 -19.84 23.21 -24.67
CA TYR A 22 -20.11 21.77 -24.70
C TYR A 22 -19.19 21.00 -23.76
N GLU A 23 -17.87 21.26 -23.83
CA GLU A 23 -16.91 20.63 -22.90
C GLU A 23 -17.23 20.93 -21.44
N LYS A 24 -17.55 22.20 -21.13
CA LYS A 24 -17.93 22.62 -19.76
C LYS A 24 -19.23 21.95 -19.31
N THR A 25 -20.20 21.81 -20.21
CA THR A 25 -21.47 21.13 -19.92
C THR A 25 -21.26 19.64 -19.66
N GLN A 26 -20.37 18.99 -20.42
CA GLN A 26 -19.99 17.59 -20.17
C GLN A 26 -19.39 17.41 -18.77
N GLN A 27 -18.49 18.31 -18.36
CA GLN A 27 -17.91 18.27 -17.00
C GLN A 27 -19.00 18.41 -15.92
N LEU A 28 -19.91 19.39 -16.08
CA LEU A 28 -21.02 19.58 -15.13
C LEU A 28 -21.96 18.37 -15.04
N LEU A 29 -22.22 17.70 -16.16
CA LEU A 29 -23.04 16.48 -16.17
C LEU A 29 -22.36 15.31 -15.45
N ILE A 30 -21.04 15.19 -15.58
CA ILE A 30 -20.25 14.21 -14.83
C ILE A 30 -20.31 14.49 -13.33
N GLU A 31 -20.04 15.75 -12.93
CA GLU A 31 -20.11 16.19 -11.54
C GLU A 31 -21.52 15.98 -10.93
N MET A 32 -22.56 16.30 -11.67
CA MET A 32 -23.94 16.07 -11.25
C MET A 32 -24.25 14.58 -11.06
N SER A 33 -23.75 13.73 -11.95
CA SER A 33 -23.89 12.28 -11.81
C SER A 33 -23.18 11.76 -10.58
N GLN A 34 -21.95 12.20 -10.32
CA GLN A 34 -21.18 11.85 -9.11
C GLN A 34 -21.90 12.33 -7.84
N TRP A 35 -22.41 13.57 -7.85
CA TRP A 35 -23.16 14.10 -6.72
C TRP A 35 -24.41 13.26 -6.43
N LYS A 36 -25.16 12.85 -7.47
CA LYS A 36 -26.32 11.99 -7.32
C LYS A 36 -25.98 10.62 -6.75
N GLN A 37 -24.87 10.01 -7.19
CA GLN A 37 -24.37 8.75 -6.63
C GLN A 37 -24.00 8.90 -5.15
N HIS A 38 -23.32 10.00 -4.80
CA HIS A 38 -22.95 10.33 -3.41
C HIS A 38 -24.19 10.50 -2.51
N ALA A 39 -25.19 11.23 -2.99
CA ALA A 39 -26.45 11.44 -2.27
C ALA A 39 -27.21 10.11 -2.04
N ASN A 40 -27.21 9.22 -3.05
CA ASN A 40 -27.80 7.89 -2.90
C ASN A 40 -27.05 7.04 -1.89
N ALA A 41 -25.70 7.01 -1.95
CA ALA A 41 -24.86 6.28 -1.00
C ALA A 41 -25.10 6.76 0.46
N LEU A 42 -25.17 8.06 0.68
CA LEU A 42 -25.50 8.64 1.98
C LEU A 42 -26.92 8.24 2.47
N SER A 43 -27.89 8.17 1.57
CA SER A 43 -29.26 7.75 1.91
C SER A 43 -29.35 6.27 2.27
N GLU A 44 -28.43 5.44 1.76
CA GLU A 44 -28.28 4.02 2.08
C GLU A 44 -27.37 3.77 3.31
N GLY A 45 -26.89 4.84 3.95
CA GLY A 45 -26.00 4.75 5.11
C GLY A 45 -24.57 4.31 4.77
N LEU A 46 -24.17 4.39 3.50
CA LEU A 46 -22.81 4.07 3.07
C LEU A 46 -21.88 5.25 3.36
N GLU A 47 -20.67 4.95 3.84
CA GLU A 47 -19.62 5.95 4.02
C GLU A 47 -19.19 6.53 2.67
N SER A 48 -18.99 7.85 2.63
CA SER A 48 -18.51 8.54 1.42
C SER A 48 -17.01 8.40 1.18
N SER A 49 -16.27 8.01 2.22
CA SER A 49 -14.83 7.81 2.17
C SER A 49 -14.39 6.63 3.03
N LEU A 50 -13.34 5.95 2.58
CA LEU A 50 -12.75 4.80 3.26
C LEU A 50 -11.24 4.98 3.33
N ASN A 51 -10.69 4.96 4.54
CA ASN A 51 -9.26 4.93 4.76
C ASN A 51 -8.82 3.47 4.94
N ILE A 52 -7.99 2.99 4.04
CA ILE A 52 -7.45 1.63 4.06
C ILE A 52 -5.97 1.73 4.38
N VAL A 53 -5.52 1.05 5.42
CA VAL A 53 -4.09 0.92 5.70
C VAL A 53 -3.59 -0.44 5.22
N VAL A 54 -2.49 -0.41 4.47
CA VAL A 54 -1.81 -1.62 3.96
C VAL A 54 -0.43 -1.66 4.57
N VAL A 55 -0.09 -2.75 5.25
CA VAL A 55 1.26 -2.89 5.80
C VAL A 55 2.29 -3.07 4.68
N SER A 56 3.47 -2.53 4.88
CA SER A 56 4.52 -2.45 3.85
C SER A 56 4.94 -3.82 3.30
N GLU A 57 4.79 -4.86 4.11
CA GLU A 57 5.06 -6.26 3.78
C GLU A 57 4.17 -6.79 2.66
N LEU A 58 2.94 -6.29 2.59
CA LEU A 58 1.92 -6.77 1.65
C LEU A 58 1.90 -5.98 0.34
N LEU A 59 2.71 -4.90 0.20
CA LEU A 59 2.73 -4.06 -1.00
C LEU A 59 3.16 -4.81 -2.27
N HIS A 60 3.82 -5.95 -2.12
CA HIS A 60 4.24 -6.82 -3.23
C HIS A 60 3.22 -7.92 -3.56
N THR A 61 2.10 -7.95 -2.83
CA THR A 61 1.02 -8.88 -3.10
C THR A 61 -0.02 -8.27 -4.03
N GLN A 62 -0.97 -9.06 -4.49
CA GLN A 62 -2.05 -8.61 -5.40
C GLN A 62 -3.18 -7.87 -4.66
N TRP A 63 -2.87 -7.13 -3.60
CA TRP A 63 -3.86 -6.38 -2.80
C TRP A 63 -4.68 -5.38 -3.63
N THR A 64 -4.11 -4.85 -4.71
CA THR A 64 -4.80 -3.92 -5.62
C THR A 64 -6.00 -4.53 -6.33
N GLU A 65 -6.05 -5.86 -6.45
CA GLU A 65 -7.23 -6.55 -7.00
C GLU A 65 -8.46 -6.35 -6.12
N TYR A 66 -8.29 -6.31 -4.79
CA TYR A 66 -9.37 -6.02 -3.85
C TYR A 66 -9.87 -4.59 -3.99
N ILE A 67 -8.96 -3.63 -4.22
CA ILE A 67 -9.33 -2.22 -4.46
C ILE A 67 -10.07 -2.07 -5.78
N ALA A 68 -9.67 -2.79 -6.83
CA ALA A 68 -10.37 -2.80 -8.11
C ALA A 68 -11.80 -3.39 -8.00
N LEU A 69 -12.00 -4.41 -7.17
CA LEU A 69 -13.33 -4.94 -6.87
C LEU A 69 -14.18 -3.94 -6.08
N LEU A 70 -13.57 -3.26 -5.12
CA LEU A 70 -14.23 -2.21 -4.32
C LEU A 70 -14.69 -1.06 -5.21
N GLU A 71 -13.82 -0.57 -6.09
CA GLU A 71 -14.15 0.50 -7.07
C GLU A 71 -15.32 0.10 -7.99
N LYS A 72 -15.30 -1.13 -8.49
CA LYS A 72 -16.37 -1.65 -9.35
C LYS A 72 -17.72 -1.70 -8.63
N GLN A 73 -17.73 -2.03 -7.34
CA GLN A 73 -18.96 -2.15 -6.53
C GLN A 73 -19.43 -0.79 -6.00
N PHE A 74 -18.51 0.11 -5.70
CA PHE A 74 -18.76 1.42 -5.07
C PHE A 74 -18.00 2.54 -5.81
N PRO A 75 -18.36 2.88 -7.05
CA PRO A 75 -17.58 3.78 -7.92
C PRO A 75 -17.54 5.24 -7.43
N SER A 76 -18.42 5.63 -6.50
CA SER A 76 -18.43 6.97 -5.88
C SER A 76 -17.70 7.04 -4.54
N LEU A 77 -17.19 5.91 -4.03
CA LEU A 77 -16.46 5.84 -2.76
C LEU A 77 -15.08 6.48 -2.93
N GLN A 78 -14.76 7.45 -2.07
CA GLN A 78 -13.39 7.97 -1.98
C GLN A 78 -12.54 7.03 -1.15
N VAL A 79 -11.44 6.53 -1.72
CA VAL A 79 -10.53 5.61 -1.04
C VAL A 79 -9.19 6.28 -0.82
N ASN A 80 -8.75 6.33 0.44
CA ASN A 80 -7.40 6.75 0.83
C ASN A 80 -6.58 5.49 1.19
N ILE A 81 -5.50 5.27 0.48
CA ILE A 81 -4.57 4.17 0.77
C ILE A 81 -3.38 4.70 1.57
N ILE A 82 -3.17 4.14 2.74
CA ILE A 82 -2.11 4.53 3.67
C ILE A 82 -1.18 3.33 3.85
N THR A 83 0.12 3.56 3.81
CA THR A 83 1.12 2.52 4.11
C THR A 83 1.75 2.77 5.46
N ALA A 84 1.79 1.76 6.30
CA ALA A 84 2.37 1.85 7.63
C ALA A 84 2.99 0.49 8.08
N PRO A 85 3.92 0.49 9.05
CA PRO A 85 4.27 -0.72 9.79
C PRO A 85 3.06 -1.31 10.51
N GLN A 86 3.04 -2.63 10.73
CA GLN A 86 1.88 -3.33 11.30
C GLN A 86 1.39 -2.72 12.60
N VAL A 87 2.29 -2.41 13.54
CA VAL A 87 1.93 -1.80 14.82
C VAL A 87 1.24 -0.43 14.64
N ASP A 88 1.69 0.36 13.67
CA ASP A 88 1.09 1.67 13.39
C ASP A 88 -0.26 1.51 12.66
N ALA A 89 -0.37 0.54 11.76
CA ALA A 89 -1.63 0.18 11.10
C ALA A 89 -2.73 -0.22 12.11
N LEU A 90 -2.36 -1.02 13.12
CA LEU A 90 -3.26 -1.41 14.20
C LEU A 90 -3.72 -0.21 15.04
N LYS A 91 -2.82 0.71 15.37
CA LYS A 91 -3.20 1.96 16.05
C LYS A 91 -4.18 2.79 15.23
N MET A 92 -4.04 2.79 13.89
CA MET A 92 -4.96 3.48 13.00
C MET A 92 -6.35 2.87 12.98
N LEU A 93 -6.49 1.55 13.11
CA LEU A 93 -7.78 0.88 13.31
C LEU A 93 -8.39 1.25 14.67
N ILE A 94 -7.62 1.13 15.75
CA ILE A 94 -8.09 1.39 17.11
C ILE A 94 -8.59 2.84 17.28
N ASN A 95 -7.86 3.81 16.72
CA ASN A 95 -8.24 5.22 16.81
C ASN A 95 -9.18 5.69 15.68
N GLN A 96 -9.66 4.74 14.85
CA GLN A 96 -10.60 4.96 13.76
C GLN A 96 -10.08 5.90 12.64
N SER A 97 -8.78 6.13 12.55
CA SER A 97 -8.17 6.87 11.43
C SER A 97 -8.08 6.02 10.16
N ALA A 98 -8.22 4.71 10.28
CA ALA A 98 -8.50 3.79 9.18
C ALA A 98 -9.65 2.85 9.56
N GLN A 99 -10.50 2.51 8.59
CA GLN A 99 -11.65 1.63 8.78
C GLN A 99 -11.32 0.19 8.38
N LEU A 100 -10.34 0.02 7.49
CA LEU A 100 -9.91 -1.29 7.01
C LEU A 100 -8.38 -1.37 7.02
N ALA A 101 -7.86 -2.55 7.37
CA ALA A 101 -6.43 -2.81 7.30
C ALA A 101 -6.15 -4.15 6.60
N LEU A 102 -5.15 -4.13 5.72
CA LEU A 102 -4.49 -5.34 5.22
C LEU A 102 -3.21 -5.52 6.03
N ILE A 103 -3.22 -6.51 6.92
CA ILE A 103 -2.17 -6.78 7.92
C ILE A 103 -1.85 -8.27 7.95
N PHE A 104 -0.74 -8.63 8.61
CA PHE A 104 -0.51 -10.01 8.98
C PHE A 104 -1.39 -10.45 10.14
N GLU A 105 -1.68 -11.75 10.19
CA GLU A 105 -2.37 -12.40 11.30
C GLU A 105 -1.66 -12.11 12.63
N ARG A 106 -2.46 -12.01 13.68
CA ARG A 106 -2.02 -11.86 15.08
C ARG A 106 -2.55 -12.99 15.92
N GLU A 107 -1.83 -13.32 16.96
CA GLU A 107 -2.27 -14.35 17.92
C GLU A 107 -3.53 -13.94 18.68
N HIS A 108 -3.73 -12.64 18.91
CA HIS A 108 -4.87 -12.10 19.63
C HIS A 108 -5.53 -10.95 18.87
N LEU A 109 -6.86 -11.00 18.80
CA LEU A 109 -7.71 -9.92 18.29
C LEU A 109 -8.18 -9.04 19.44
N GLU A 110 -8.22 -7.74 19.23
CA GLU A 110 -8.84 -6.79 20.14
C GLU A 110 -10.37 -6.91 20.09
N HIS A 111 -11.04 -6.48 21.18
CA HIS A 111 -12.50 -6.58 21.26
C HIS A 111 -13.16 -5.69 20.19
N GLY A 112 -14.02 -6.28 19.34
CA GLY A 112 -14.70 -5.57 18.25
C GLY A 112 -14.03 -5.64 16.89
N GLU A 113 -12.82 -6.21 16.78
CA GLU A 113 -12.19 -6.46 15.49
C GLU A 113 -12.79 -7.68 14.81
N GLN A 114 -12.95 -7.56 13.49
CA GLN A 114 -13.30 -8.68 12.62
C GLN A 114 -12.19 -8.87 11.61
N PHE A 115 -11.84 -10.10 11.29
CA PHE A 115 -10.85 -10.37 10.26
C PHE A 115 -11.27 -11.49 9.32
N VAL A 116 -10.69 -11.46 8.13
CA VAL A 116 -10.81 -12.53 7.13
C VAL A 116 -9.42 -12.83 6.60
N GLU A 117 -9.00 -14.10 6.65
CA GLU A 117 -7.76 -14.54 6.01
C GLU A 117 -7.95 -14.49 4.48
N VAL A 118 -7.11 -13.69 3.80
CA VAL A 118 -7.18 -13.50 2.34
C VAL A 118 -6.05 -14.24 1.62
N LYS A 119 -4.85 -14.32 2.21
CA LYS A 119 -3.68 -14.98 1.62
C LYS A 119 -2.61 -15.20 2.68
N ARG A 120 -1.69 -16.15 2.43
CA ARG A 120 -0.49 -16.37 3.24
C ARG A 120 0.72 -15.80 2.53
N GLU A 121 1.55 -15.08 3.27
CA GLU A 121 2.83 -14.53 2.81
C GLU A 121 3.96 -15.11 3.65
N LYS A 122 5.11 -15.39 3.00
CA LYS A 122 6.28 -15.94 3.68
C LYS A 122 7.31 -14.83 3.91
N LEU A 123 7.73 -14.65 5.13
CA LEU A 123 8.87 -13.81 5.48
C LEU A 123 10.15 -14.66 5.49
N VAL A 124 11.22 -14.15 4.87
CA VAL A 124 12.50 -14.85 4.75
C VAL A 124 13.65 -13.96 5.21
N PRO A 125 14.63 -14.52 5.95
CA PRO A 125 15.83 -13.80 6.28
C PRO A 125 16.72 -13.68 5.03
N VAL A 126 17.27 -12.49 4.81
CA VAL A 126 18.06 -12.16 3.62
C VAL A 126 19.30 -11.34 3.97
N VAL A 127 20.28 -11.44 3.11
CA VAL A 127 21.53 -10.69 3.18
C VAL A 127 22.01 -10.37 1.76
N SER A 128 22.83 -9.32 1.59
CA SER A 128 23.50 -9.08 0.30
C SER A 128 24.39 -10.26 -0.10
N VAL A 129 24.43 -10.61 -1.39
CA VAL A 129 25.31 -11.65 -1.92
C VAL A 129 26.79 -11.38 -1.63
N ASP A 130 27.17 -10.10 -1.49
CA ASP A 130 28.53 -9.65 -1.22
C ASP A 130 28.86 -9.59 0.30
N HIS A 131 27.87 -9.79 1.18
CA HIS A 131 28.06 -9.70 2.62
C HIS A 131 28.83 -10.93 3.17
N PRO A 132 29.71 -10.80 4.20
CA PRO A 132 30.43 -11.92 4.78
C PRO A 132 29.55 -13.08 5.20
N LEU A 133 28.36 -12.81 5.73
CA LEU A 133 27.38 -13.87 6.07
C LEU A 133 26.98 -14.71 4.86
N ALA A 134 26.93 -14.13 3.66
CA ALA A 134 26.55 -14.87 2.45
C ALA A 134 27.63 -15.88 2.00
N GLN A 135 28.87 -15.72 2.45
CA GLN A 135 30.00 -16.59 2.13
C GLN A 135 30.10 -17.81 3.06
N LEU A 136 29.35 -17.83 4.14
CA LEU A 136 29.32 -18.95 5.07
C LEU A 136 28.55 -20.14 4.47
N GLU A 137 29.04 -21.35 4.65
CA GLU A 137 28.35 -22.58 4.26
C GLU A 137 27.06 -22.78 5.07
N GLN A 138 27.13 -22.49 6.36
CA GLN A 138 26.00 -22.47 7.28
C GLN A 138 26.03 -21.21 8.11
N ILE A 139 24.97 -20.44 8.09
CA ILE A 139 24.81 -19.25 8.91
C ILE A 139 24.19 -19.66 10.24
N ARG A 140 24.98 -19.54 11.32
CA ARG A 140 24.47 -19.79 12.67
C ARG A 140 23.78 -18.57 13.21
N PHE A 141 22.80 -18.78 14.07
CA PHE A 141 22.07 -17.70 14.72
C PHE A 141 22.98 -16.70 15.46
N GLU A 142 24.04 -17.18 16.08
CA GLU A 142 25.05 -16.36 16.76
C GLU A 142 25.74 -15.35 15.83
N GLU A 143 25.91 -15.67 14.56
CA GLU A 143 26.54 -14.79 13.57
C GLU A 143 25.57 -13.68 13.14
N LEU A 144 24.27 -13.99 13.07
CA LEU A 144 23.22 -13.00 12.88
C LEU A 144 23.16 -12.00 14.04
N LEU A 145 23.27 -12.48 15.29
CA LEU A 145 23.26 -11.63 16.48
C LEU A 145 24.41 -10.63 16.49
N LYS A 146 25.58 -10.99 15.94
CA LYS A 146 26.79 -10.14 15.87
C LYS A 146 26.77 -9.18 14.68
N SER A 147 25.95 -9.45 13.69
CA SER A 147 25.86 -8.65 12.46
C SER A 147 24.71 -7.64 12.58
N ARG A 148 24.88 -6.47 11.95
CA ARG A 148 23.81 -5.45 11.94
C ARG A 148 22.55 -5.98 11.28
N GLN A 149 21.43 -5.81 11.95
CA GLN A 149 20.12 -6.09 11.40
C GLN A 149 19.44 -4.80 10.89
N ILE A 150 18.85 -4.86 9.72
CA ILE A 150 17.93 -3.83 9.22
C ILE A 150 16.52 -4.33 9.53
N VAL A 151 15.82 -3.62 10.40
CA VAL A 151 14.50 -4.05 10.90
C VAL A 151 13.43 -3.04 10.56
N VAL A 152 12.28 -3.54 10.07
CA VAL A 152 11.08 -2.72 9.91
C VAL A 152 10.39 -2.60 11.26
N ALA A 153 10.02 -1.39 11.64
CA ALA A 153 9.53 -1.09 12.97
C ALA A 153 8.55 0.09 12.96
N SER A 154 7.74 0.20 14.00
CA SER A 154 6.90 1.36 14.25
C SER A 154 7.68 2.68 14.16
N ARG A 155 7.03 3.74 13.69
CA ARG A 155 7.55 5.11 13.71
C ARG A 155 7.74 5.63 15.14
N ASP A 156 7.02 5.07 16.10
CA ASP A 156 7.24 5.32 17.52
C ASP A 156 8.51 4.59 17.99
N LYS A 157 9.53 5.36 18.35
CA LYS A 157 10.84 4.83 18.79
C LYS A 157 10.78 4.05 20.11
N ASN A 158 9.74 4.27 20.91
CA ASN A 158 9.54 3.58 22.18
C ASN A 158 9.04 2.14 22.01
N ILE A 159 8.51 1.82 20.81
CA ILE A 159 8.03 0.47 20.50
C ILE A 159 9.19 -0.37 19.99
N LYS A 160 9.42 -1.51 20.66
CA LYS A 160 10.41 -2.49 20.23
C LYS A 160 9.94 -3.17 18.93
N PRO A 161 10.83 -3.32 17.94
CA PRO A 161 10.48 -4.08 16.72
C PRO A 161 10.14 -5.54 17.03
N GLU A 162 9.13 -6.09 16.36
CA GLU A 162 8.69 -7.47 16.58
C GLU A 162 9.73 -8.51 16.16
N LEU A 163 10.36 -8.31 15.00
CA LEU A 163 11.37 -9.23 14.44
C LEU A 163 12.80 -8.80 14.73
N LEU A 164 13.05 -8.27 15.91
CA LEU A 164 14.39 -7.85 16.32
C LEU A 164 15.13 -8.99 17.00
N TYR A 165 16.24 -9.39 16.38
CA TYR A 165 17.13 -10.45 16.88
C TYR A 165 18.51 -9.92 17.29
N SER A 166 19.11 -9.01 16.48
CA SER A 166 20.45 -8.50 16.74
C SER A 166 20.48 -7.35 17.75
N ASN A 167 21.58 -7.27 18.52
CA ASN A 167 21.84 -6.14 19.40
C ASN A 167 22.28 -4.87 18.64
N GLN A 168 22.77 -5.03 17.41
CA GLN A 168 23.12 -3.94 16.50
C GLN A 168 22.08 -3.86 15.38
N TYR A 169 21.30 -2.78 15.33
CA TYR A 169 20.26 -2.66 14.34
C TYR A 169 20.01 -1.22 13.87
N TRP A 170 19.56 -1.12 12.64
CA TRP A 170 18.97 0.10 12.09
C TRP A 170 17.50 -0.12 11.86
N ARG A 171 16.71 0.94 12.04
CA ARG A 171 15.26 0.91 11.90
C ARG A 171 14.84 1.62 10.61
N THR A 172 13.87 1.07 9.93
CA THR A 172 13.10 1.69 8.87
C THR A 172 11.61 1.43 9.09
N ASP A 173 10.76 2.17 8.43
CA ASP A 173 9.31 2.01 8.55
C ASP A 173 8.66 1.27 7.38
N ASN A 174 9.48 0.72 6.47
CA ASN A 174 8.96 -0.05 5.34
C ASN A 174 10.00 -1.04 4.78
N HIS A 175 9.52 -2.11 4.16
CA HIS A 175 10.34 -3.18 3.61
C HIS A 175 11.11 -2.79 2.35
N HIS A 176 10.65 -1.79 1.59
CA HIS A 176 11.39 -1.32 0.42
C HIS A 176 12.71 -0.66 0.83
N SER A 177 12.67 0.24 1.80
CA SER A 177 13.88 0.86 2.36
C SER A 177 14.79 -0.18 3.01
N ALA A 178 14.23 -1.17 3.73
CA ALA A 178 15.01 -2.26 4.29
C ALA A 178 15.75 -3.04 3.19
N ALA A 179 15.06 -3.40 2.11
CA ALA A 179 15.64 -4.14 0.99
C ALA A 179 16.79 -3.39 0.32
N LEU A 180 16.67 -2.08 0.13
CA LEU A 180 17.74 -1.24 -0.42
C LEU A 180 18.98 -1.24 0.50
N LEU A 181 18.79 -1.00 1.79
CA LEU A 181 19.88 -0.98 2.76
C LEU A 181 20.61 -2.34 2.84
N ILE A 182 19.84 -3.45 2.79
CA ILE A 182 20.42 -4.79 2.79
C ILE A 182 21.16 -5.06 1.46
N SER A 183 20.59 -4.65 0.32
CA SER A 183 21.23 -4.79 -1.00
C SER A 183 22.55 -4.04 -1.10
N ASP A 184 22.70 -2.94 -0.37
CA ASP A 184 23.91 -2.12 -0.32
C ASP A 184 24.86 -2.56 0.80
N TYR A 185 24.77 -3.82 1.24
CA TYR A 185 25.73 -4.42 2.17
C TYR A 185 25.70 -3.86 3.61
N LEU A 186 24.64 -3.16 4.01
CA LEU A 186 24.60 -2.46 5.30
C LEU A 186 24.16 -3.35 6.47
N GLY A 187 23.74 -4.59 6.19
CA GLY A 187 23.33 -5.57 7.18
C GLY A 187 22.49 -6.70 6.58
N TRP A 188 21.82 -7.44 7.43
CA TRP A 188 20.86 -8.47 7.09
C TRP A 188 19.46 -8.08 7.58
N GLY A 189 18.40 -8.72 7.07
CA GLY A 189 17.04 -8.45 7.55
C GLY A 189 16.05 -9.52 7.15
N VAL A 190 14.79 -9.31 7.48
CA VAL A 190 13.69 -10.20 7.12
C VAL A 190 12.80 -9.46 6.13
N LEU A 191 12.57 -10.07 4.96
CA LEU A 191 11.77 -9.50 3.88
C LEU A 191 10.67 -10.46 3.43
N PRO A 192 9.56 -9.95 2.85
CA PRO A 192 8.57 -10.78 2.17
C PRO A 192 9.20 -11.54 1.00
N TYR A 193 8.94 -12.84 0.93
CA TYR A 193 9.48 -13.68 -0.15
C TYR A 193 9.02 -13.19 -1.53
N GLN A 194 7.75 -12.80 -1.64
CA GLN A 194 7.18 -12.30 -2.89
C GLN A 194 7.90 -11.05 -3.42
N MET A 195 8.37 -10.21 -2.52
CA MET A 195 9.18 -9.03 -2.88
C MET A 195 10.47 -9.39 -3.65
N LEU A 196 11.12 -10.50 -3.26
CA LEU A 196 12.30 -10.98 -3.97
C LEU A 196 11.91 -11.72 -5.26
N ALA A 197 10.84 -12.50 -5.23
CA ALA A 197 10.41 -13.31 -6.36
C ALA A 197 10.00 -12.46 -7.57
N GLU A 198 9.35 -11.32 -7.32
CA GLU A 198 8.83 -10.40 -8.36
C GLU A 198 9.82 -9.32 -8.77
N ASN A 199 10.91 -9.12 -8.03
CA ASN A 199 11.92 -8.10 -8.35
C ASN A 199 13.26 -8.73 -8.75
N PRO A 200 13.57 -8.84 -10.07
CA PRO A 200 14.80 -9.45 -10.56
C PRO A 200 16.08 -8.79 -10.02
N LEU A 201 16.04 -7.46 -9.76
CA LEU A 201 17.18 -6.73 -9.22
C LEU A 201 17.45 -7.13 -7.77
N LEU A 202 16.43 -7.21 -6.92
CA LEU A 202 16.58 -7.70 -5.55
C LEU A 202 17.02 -9.16 -5.51
N LYS A 203 16.43 -9.98 -6.38
CA LYS A 203 16.79 -11.40 -6.51
C LYS A 203 18.26 -11.62 -6.89
N SER A 204 18.84 -10.73 -7.70
CA SER A 204 20.26 -10.83 -8.08
C SER A 204 21.21 -10.34 -6.99
N LYS A 205 20.78 -9.40 -6.13
CA LYS A 205 21.60 -8.79 -5.09
C LYS A 205 21.47 -9.43 -3.71
N LEU A 206 20.39 -10.16 -3.48
CA LEU A 206 20.06 -10.73 -2.17
C LEU A 206 20.09 -12.26 -2.17
N LYS A 207 20.65 -12.83 -1.12
CA LYS A 207 20.66 -14.27 -0.81
C LYS A 207 19.72 -14.53 0.35
N ILE A 208 18.82 -15.50 0.19
CA ILE A 208 18.01 -16.05 1.28
C ILE A 208 18.93 -16.93 2.13
N MET A 209 18.88 -16.75 3.45
CA MET A 209 19.67 -17.49 4.42
C MET A 209 18.99 -18.75 4.93
#